data_63537549d175ec8f36cd19f00397bc29
#
_entry.id   63537549d175ec8f36cd19f00397bc29
#
_cell.length_a   1.000
_cell.length_b   1.000
_cell.length_c   1.000
_cell.angle_alpha   90.00
_cell.angle_beta   90.00
_cell.angle_gamma   90.00
#
_symmetry.space_group_name_H-M   'P 1'
#
loop_
_entity.id
_entity.type
_entity.pdbx_description
1 polymer ?
#
loop_
_entity_poly.entity_id
_entity_poly.type
_entity_poly.pdbx_seq_one_letter_code
_entity_poly.pdbx_strand_id
1 'polypeptide(L)'
;CFLVVFSHCCDPFVGQFDNDRAAFLTGAFSGSFVRCCVPLFVMMTGVLLLPVKTGLAGFYRKRIGRILAALVFWSVVLPLLYYVYLNYVTASQSPAIDPENFTWGATLHKLWTFVFNFTFDTTPLWYLYMLAGLYLIMPVISAWLERASRSELKTLLGVWGVTLLLPYAKMFAPMLGYTGNFGNMGLYGVCDWNEFGTFYYVSGFAGYLVLAYY
;
A
#
# COMPACT_ATOMS: atom_id res chain seq x y z
N CYS A 1 -2.10 3.77 -14.82
CA CYS A 1 -0.63 3.57 -14.92
C CYS A 1 0.13 4.89 -14.98
N PHE A 2 -0.22 5.85 -15.86
CA PHE A 2 0.50 7.14 -15.97
C PHE A 2 0.68 7.85 -14.61
N LEU A 3 -0.40 8.00 -13.82
CA LEU A 3 -0.34 8.64 -12.51
C LEU A 3 0.63 7.96 -11.53
N VAL A 4 0.77 6.63 -11.61
CA VAL A 4 1.72 5.89 -10.78
C VAL A 4 3.15 6.22 -11.18
N VAL A 5 3.45 6.18 -12.47
CA VAL A 5 4.80 6.54 -12.97
C VAL A 5 5.13 7.98 -12.58
N PHE A 6 4.20 8.90 -12.81
CA PHE A 6 4.40 10.31 -12.44
C PHE A 6 4.61 10.49 -10.93
N SER A 7 3.86 9.77 -10.09
CA SER A 7 4.07 9.79 -8.64
C SER A 7 5.50 9.39 -8.27
N HIS A 8 6.01 8.30 -8.85
CA HIS A 8 7.38 7.86 -8.58
C HIS A 8 8.45 8.79 -9.16
N CYS A 9 8.15 9.53 -10.23
CA CYS A 9 9.03 10.61 -10.71
C CYS A 9 9.11 11.78 -9.72
N CYS A 10 8.11 11.98 -8.88
CA CYS A 10 8.13 13.03 -7.85
C CYS A 10 8.90 12.63 -6.58
N ASP A 11 9.06 11.33 -6.30
CA ASP A 11 9.66 10.83 -5.06
C ASP A 11 11.10 11.36 -4.81
N PRO A 12 12.03 11.42 -5.80
CA PRO A 12 13.35 11.99 -5.61
C PRO A 12 13.36 13.47 -5.17
N PHE A 13 12.38 14.24 -5.65
CA PHE A 13 12.21 15.65 -5.27
C PHE A 13 11.67 15.79 -3.84
N VAL A 14 10.74 14.91 -3.44
CA VAL A 14 10.24 14.88 -2.06
C VAL A 14 11.34 14.52 -1.06
N GLY A 15 12.33 13.73 -1.47
CA GLY A 15 13.51 13.42 -0.65
C GLY A 15 14.46 14.60 -0.39
N GLN A 16 14.25 15.79 -1.04
CA GLN A 16 15.13 16.97 -0.91
C GLN A 16 14.73 17.94 0.22
N PHE A 17 13.92 17.52 1.19
CA PHE A 17 13.38 18.41 2.23
C PHE A 17 14.44 19.26 2.92
N ASP A 18 15.58 18.67 3.28
CA ASP A 18 16.67 19.33 4.02
C ASP A 18 17.71 20.00 3.10
N ASN A 19 17.77 19.61 1.81
CA ASN A 19 18.81 20.07 0.88
C ASN A 19 18.32 21.16 -0.07
N ASP A 20 17.13 21.01 -0.66
CA ASP A 20 16.55 21.96 -1.61
C ASP A 20 15.03 22.05 -1.38
N ARG A 21 14.63 23.08 -0.65
CA ARG A 21 13.23 23.33 -0.30
C ARG A 21 12.35 23.61 -1.53
N ALA A 22 12.87 24.21 -2.58
CA ALA A 22 12.11 24.50 -3.79
C ALA A 22 11.84 23.21 -4.57
N ALA A 23 12.86 22.35 -4.71
CA ALA A 23 12.70 21.00 -5.28
C ALA A 23 11.71 20.18 -4.47
N PHE A 24 11.84 20.15 -3.13
CA PHE A 24 10.88 19.48 -2.24
C PHE A 24 9.44 19.95 -2.45
N LEU A 25 9.19 21.27 -2.42
CA LEU A 25 7.84 21.82 -2.60
C LEU A 25 7.26 21.48 -3.97
N THR A 26 8.07 21.52 -5.02
CA THR A 26 7.66 21.15 -6.38
C THR A 26 7.26 19.67 -6.44
N GLY A 27 8.08 18.78 -5.89
CA GLY A 27 7.80 17.34 -5.82
C GLY A 27 6.59 17.01 -4.96
N ALA A 28 6.48 17.61 -3.78
CA ALA A 28 5.38 17.42 -2.86
C ALA A 28 4.05 17.91 -3.45
N PHE A 29 4.02 19.09 -4.05
CA PHE A 29 2.84 19.65 -4.70
C PHE A 29 2.41 18.79 -5.89
N SER A 30 3.30 18.56 -6.85
CA SER A 30 3.00 17.78 -8.06
C SER A 30 2.61 16.33 -7.71
N GLY A 31 3.32 15.70 -6.77
CA GLY A 31 3.05 14.34 -6.31
C GLY A 31 1.69 14.22 -5.63
N SER A 32 1.26 15.23 -4.87
CA SER A 32 -0.01 15.20 -4.13
C SER A 32 -1.23 14.97 -5.03
N PHE A 33 -1.24 15.56 -6.23
CA PHE A 33 -2.34 15.40 -7.19
C PHE A 33 -2.49 13.99 -7.74
N VAL A 34 -1.42 13.20 -7.73
CA VAL A 34 -1.40 11.86 -8.34
C VAL A 34 -1.41 10.72 -7.32
N ARG A 35 -1.30 11.03 -6.02
CA ARG A 35 -1.37 10.02 -4.92
C ARG A 35 -2.71 9.26 -4.89
N CYS A 36 -3.76 9.79 -5.48
CA CYS A 36 -5.03 9.07 -5.65
C CYS A 36 -4.94 7.85 -6.59
N CYS A 37 -3.82 7.63 -7.28
CA CYS A 37 -3.66 6.53 -8.23
C CYS A 37 -3.90 5.15 -7.60
N VAL A 38 -3.40 4.90 -6.38
CA VAL A 38 -3.59 3.62 -5.69
C VAL A 38 -5.04 3.40 -5.27
N PRO A 39 -5.71 4.34 -4.57
CA PRO A 39 -7.15 4.27 -4.36
C PRO A 39 -7.96 3.98 -5.62
N LEU A 40 -7.66 4.66 -6.73
CA LEU A 40 -8.35 4.45 -8.01
C LEU A 40 -8.15 3.03 -8.55
N PHE A 41 -6.97 2.42 -8.42
CA PHE A 41 -6.76 1.02 -8.80
C PHE A 41 -7.58 0.07 -7.93
N VAL A 42 -7.67 0.32 -6.64
CA VAL A 42 -8.51 -0.47 -5.73
C VAL A 42 -9.99 -0.32 -6.11
N MET A 43 -10.46 0.90 -6.39
CA MET A 43 -11.82 1.14 -6.85
C MET A 43 -12.10 0.42 -8.17
N MET A 44 -11.21 0.50 -9.16
CA MET A 44 -11.34 -0.26 -10.41
C MET A 44 -11.45 -1.78 -10.14
N THR A 45 -10.67 -2.29 -9.19
CA THR A 45 -10.77 -3.69 -8.76
C THR A 45 -12.15 -4.00 -8.18
N GLY A 46 -12.70 -3.11 -7.36
CA GLY A 46 -14.06 -3.20 -6.83
C GLY A 46 -15.11 -3.26 -7.94
N VAL A 47 -15.11 -2.28 -8.86
CA VAL A 47 -16.06 -2.22 -9.99
C VAL A 47 -16.01 -3.49 -10.86
N LEU A 48 -14.82 -4.02 -11.12
CA LEU A 48 -14.65 -5.16 -12.03
C LEU A 48 -14.96 -6.52 -11.37
N LEU A 49 -14.87 -6.62 -10.06
CA LEU A 49 -14.94 -7.91 -9.36
C LEU A 49 -16.12 -8.06 -8.41
N LEU A 50 -16.75 -6.98 -8.02
CA LEU A 50 -17.92 -7.04 -7.15
C LEU A 50 -19.22 -6.91 -7.96
N PRO A 51 -20.27 -7.68 -7.63
CA PRO A 51 -20.23 -8.80 -6.70
C PRO A 51 -19.50 -10.02 -7.24
N VAL A 52 -18.88 -10.80 -6.34
CA VAL A 52 -18.16 -12.03 -6.70
C VAL A 52 -19.15 -13.13 -7.07
N LYS A 53 -19.18 -13.50 -8.36
CA LYS A 53 -20.13 -14.49 -8.92
C LYS A 53 -19.61 -15.92 -8.89
N THR A 54 -18.39 -16.16 -8.47
CA THR A 54 -17.76 -17.48 -8.45
C THR A 54 -17.61 -18.00 -7.03
N GLY A 55 -17.63 -19.32 -6.84
CA GLY A 55 -17.36 -19.90 -5.54
C GLY A 55 -15.97 -19.53 -5.01
N LEU A 56 -15.84 -19.53 -3.67
CA LEU A 56 -14.65 -19.08 -2.94
C LEU A 56 -13.33 -19.66 -3.47
N ALA A 57 -13.26 -21.00 -3.59
CA ALA A 57 -12.06 -21.69 -4.06
C ALA A 57 -11.70 -21.31 -5.52
N GLY A 58 -12.70 -21.18 -6.39
CA GLY A 58 -12.53 -20.77 -7.78
C GLY A 58 -12.01 -19.33 -7.88
N PHE A 59 -12.56 -18.43 -7.06
CA PHE A 59 -12.12 -17.04 -6.96
C PHE A 59 -10.65 -16.96 -6.54
N TYR A 60 -10.29 -17.60 -5.42
CA TYR A 60 -8.94 -17.57 -4.90
C TYR A 60 -7.93 -18.17 -5.88
N ARG A 61 -8.21 -19.36 -6.42
CA ARG A 61 -7.30 -19.98 -7.39
C ARG A 61 -7.03 -19.06 -8.58
N LYS A 62 -8.07 -18.38 -9.09
CA LYS A 62 -7.95 -17.52 -10.27
C LYS A 62 -7.26 -16.18 -9.95
N ARG A 63 -7.58 -15.56 -8.82
CA ARG A 63 -7.12 -14.19 -8.51
C ARG A 63 -5.83 -14.18 -7.73
N ILE A 64 -5.77 -14.92 -6.63
CA ILE A 64 -4.56 -15.01 -5.81
C ILE A 64 -3.45 -15.73 -6.57
N GLY A 65 -3.77 -16.80 -7.31
CA GLY A 65 -2.76 -17.48 -8.13
C GLY A 65 -2.05 -16.58 -9.13
N ARG A 66 -2.76 -15.62 -9.75
CA ARG A 66 -2.14 -14.63 -10.65
C ARG A 66 -1.23 -13.65 -9.92
N ILE A 67 -1.66 -13.18 -8.74
CA ILE A 67 -0.84 -12.29 -7.92
C ILE A 67 0.41 -13.00 -7.44
N LEU A 68 0.27 -14.22 -6.93
CA LEU A 68 1.40 -15.02 -6.46
C LEU A 68 2.40 -15.29 -7.60
N ALA A 69 1.92 -15.63 -8.80
CA ALA A 69 2.80 -15.82 -9.95
C ALA A 69 3.59 -14.55 -10.30
N ALA A 70 2.92 -13.38 -10.32
CA ALA A 70 3.60 -12.11 -10.55
C ALA A 70 4.56 -11.76 -9.41
N LEU A 71 4.15 -11.99 -8.16
CA LEU A 71 4.95 -11.71 -6.97
C LEU A 71 6.24 -12.55 -6.98
N VAL A 72 6.11 -13.87 -7.22
CA VAL A 72 7.26 -14.78 -7.32
C VAL A 72 8.20 -14.35 -8.44
N PHE A 73 7.67 -14.10 -9.63
CA PHE A 73 8.46 -13.68 -10.78
C PHE A 73 9.26 -12.39 -10.49
N TRP A 74 8.59 -11.34 -10.04
CA TRP A 74 9.24 -10.06 -9.80
C TRP A 74 10.15 -10.04 -8.56
N SER A 75 9.85 -10.86 -7.54
CA SER A 75 10.76 -11.03 -6.38
C SER A 75 12.10 -11.67 -6.75
N VAL A 76 12.15 -12.36 -7.89
CA VAL A 76 13.41 -12.89 -8.45
C VAL A 76 14.04 -11.91 -9.42
N VAL A 77 13.24 -11.35 -10.33
CA VAL A 77 13.74 -10.52 -11.44
C VAL A 77 14.28 -9.17 -10.94
N LEU A 78 13.57 -8.50 -10.02
CA LEU A 78 13.97 -7.16 -9.55
C LEU A 78 15.34 -7.16 -8.86
N PRO A 79 15.64 -8.03 -7.89
CA PRO A 79 16.98 -8.08 -7.28
C PRO A 79 18.10 -8.31 -8.31
N LEU A 80 17.85 -9.17 -9.30
CA LEU A 80 18.85 -9.45 -10.36
C LEU A 80 19.04 -8.23 -11.27
N LEU A 81 17.94 -7.54 -11.66
CA LEU A 81 18.01 -6.32 -12.47
C LEU A 81 18.75 -5.21 -11.74
N TYR A 82 18.46 -4.98 -10.44
CA TYR A 82 19.18 -3.99 -9.65
C TYR A 82 20.64 -4.34 -9.50
N TYR A 83 20.97 -5.62 -9.27
CA TYR A 83 22.36 -6.07 -9.22
C TYR A 83 23.12 -5.75 -10.51
N VAL A 84 22.57 -6.11 -11.66
CA VAL A 84 23.19 -5.84 -12.97
C VAL A 84 23.28 -4.35 -13.21
N TYR A 85 22.22 -3.61 -12.98
CA TYR A 85 22.16 -2.16 -13.24
C TYR A 85 23.18 -1.38 -12.41
N LEU A 86 23.24 -1.62 -11.10
CA LEU A 86 24.12 -0.88 -10.20
C LEU A 86 25.58 -1.28 -10.27
N ASN A 87 25.89 -2.53 -10.64
CA ASN A 87 27.30 -2.97 -10.72
C ASN A 87 27.92 -2.82 -12.12
N TYR A 88 27.11 -2.82 -13.20
CA TYR A 88 27.64 -2.85 -14.56
C TYR A 88 27.17 -1.70 -15.47
N VAL A 89 26.09 -1.01 -15.13
CA VAL A 89 25.51 0.03 -16.00
C VAL A 89 25.79 1.42 -15.45
N THR A 90 25.49 1.69 -14.18
CA THR A 90 25.69 2.99 -13.56
C THR A 90 25.88 2.88 -12.06
N ALA A 91 26.69 3.80 -11.50
CA ALA A 91 26.75 3.98 -10.06
C ALA A 91 25.58 4.84 -9.61
N SER A 92 24.85 4.41 -8.60
CA SER A 92 23.79 5.22 -8.01
C SER A 92 24.37 6.40 -7.23
N GLN A 93 23.77 7.58 -7.43
CA GLN A 93 24.05 8.78 -6.63
C GLN A 93 22.97 9.01 -5.56
N SER A 94 21.98 8.12 -5.48
CA SER A 94 20.91 8.23 -4.49
C SER A 94 21.40 7.81 -3.10
N PRO A 95 21.24 8.68 -2.06
CA PRO A 95 21.61 8.32 -0.69
C PRO A 95 20.77 7.16 -0.10
N ALA A 96 19.63 6.83 -0.73
CA ALA A 96 18.79 5.70 -0.33
C ALA A 96 19.34 4.34 -0.79
N ILE A 97 20.39 4.33 -1.63
CA ILE A 97 20.98 3.12 -2.18
C ILE A 97 22.35 2.90 -1.55
N ASP A 98 22.40 1.99 -0.59
CA ASP A 98 23.65 1.48 -0.02
C ASP A 98 24.22 0.39 -0.94
N PRO A 99 25.42 0.58 -1.53
CA PRO A 99 26.04 -0.39 -2.44
C PRO A 99 26.23 -1.79 -1.85
N GLU A 100 26.42 -1.90 -0.52
CA GLU A 100 26.60 -3.18 0.16
C GLU A 100 25.39 -4.09 0.02
N ASN A 101 24.19 -3.50 -0.10
CA ASN A 101 22.94 -4.22 -0.29
C ASN A 101 22.75 -4.78 -1.71
N PHE A 102 23.64 -4.46 -2.66
CA PHE A 102 23.58 -4.88 -4.07
C PHE A 102 24.82 -5.67 -4.53
N THR A 103 25.55 -6.24 -3.59
CA THR A 103 26.59 -7.24 -3.88
C THR A 103 25.96 -8.56 -4.32
N TRP A 104 26.74 -9.43 -4.96
CA TRP A 104 26.27 -10.76 -5.37
C TRP A 104 25.77 -11.59 -4.18
N GLY A 105 26.50 -11.56 -3.04
CA GLY A 105 26.08 -12.25 -1.81
C GLY A 105 24.75 -11.75 -1.26
N ALA A 106 24.55 -10.42 -1.20
CA ALA A 106 23.30 -9.81 -0.80
C ALA A 106 22.16 -10.18 -1.75
N THR A 107 22.42 -10.19 -3.06
CA THR A 107 21.44 -10.58 -4.08
C THR A 107 21.03 -12.04 -3.92
N LEU A 108 21.94 -12.96 -3.71
CA LEU A 108 21.65 -14.37 -3.44
C LEU A 108 20.80 -14.54 -2.17
N HIS A 109 21.07 -13.77 -1.13
CA HIS A 109 20.26 -13.79 0.09
C HIS A 109 18.83 -13.31 -0.19
N LYS A 110 18.66 -12.25 -0.98
CA LYS A 110 17.32 -11.77 -1.41
C LYS A 110 16.59 -12.82 -2.24
N LEU A 111 17.27 -13.53 -3.15
CA LEU A 111 16.68 -14.61 -3.93
C LEU A 111 16.27 -15.80 -3.06
N TRP A 112 17.02 -16.10 -2.02
CA TRP A 112 16.69 -17.17 -1.06
C TRP A 112 15.46 -16.84 -0.22
N THR A 113 15.38 -15.61 0.30
CA THR A 113 14.27 -15.16 1.14
C THR A 113 13.04 -14.71 0.35
N PHE A 114 13.26 -14.31 -0.86
CA PHE A 114 12.35 -13.95 -1.94
C PHE A 114 11.02 -13.27 -1.47
N VAL A 115 9.84 -13.86 -1.59
CA VAL A 115 8.57 -13.22 -1.20
C VAL A 115 8.41 -12.94 0.29
N PHE A 116 9.24 -13.55 1.14
CA PHE A 116 9.20 -13.34 2.58
C PHE A 116 10.06 -12.16 3.06
N ASN A 117 10.90 -11.61 2.18
CA ASN A 117 11.76 -10.49 2.50
C ASN A 117 11.43 -9.28 1.61
N PHE A 118 11.00 -8.21 2.23
CA PHE A 118 10.68 -6.97 1.56
C PHE A 118 11.89 -6.03 1.64
N THR A 119 12.54 -5.80 0.50
CA THR A 119 13.75 -4.99 0.37
C THR A 119 13.51 -3.78 -0.53
N PHE A 120 14.48 -2.86 -0.60
CA PHE A 120 14.36 -1.64 -1.43
C PHE A 120 14.02 -1.96 -2.90
N ASP A 121 14.70 -2.92 -3.49
CA ASP A 121 14.51 -3.35 -4.89
C ASP A 121 13.13 -4.00 -5.13
N THR A 122 12.51 -4.58 -4.11
CA THR A 122 11.15 -5.15 -4.18
C THR A 122 10.05 -4.20 -3.72
N THR A 123 10.39 -2.96 -3.34
CA THR A 123 9.41 -1.96 -2.88
C THR A 123 8.19 -1.81 -3.81
N PRO A 124 8.30 -1.81 -5.16
CA PRO A 124 7.12 -1.70 -6.01
C PRO A 124 6.11 -2.84 -5.86
N LEU A 125 6.50 -3.96 -5.27
CA LEU A 125 5.62 -5.13 -5.07
C LEU A 125 4.65 -4.96 -3.90
N TRP A 126 4.79 -3.93 -3.05
CA TRP A 126 3.90 -3.68 -1.92
C TRP A 126 2.42 -3.70 -2.32
N TYR A 127 2.12 -3.20 -3.52
CA TYR A 127 0.76 -3.18 -4.06
C TYR A 127 0.20 -4.59 -4.27
N LEU A 128 1.03 -5.55 -4.69
CA LEU A 128 0.62 -6.95 -4.87
C LEU A 128 0.28 -7.62 -3.53
N TYR A 129 1.06 -7.34 -2.47
CA TYR A 129 0.76 -7.83 -1.12
C TYR A 129 -0.56 -7.26 -0.62
N MET A 130 -0.76 -5.96 -0.74
CA MET A 130 -2.01 -5.29 -0.37
C MET A 130 -3.20 -5.85 -1.17
N LEU A 131 -3.04 -6.03 -2.48
CA LEU A 131 -4.09 -6.56 -3.35
C LEU A 131 -4.42 -8.02 -3.04
N ALA A 132 -3.43 -8.83 -2.66
CA ALA A 132 -3.67 -10.20 -2.19
C ALA A 132 -4.54 -10.19 -0.92
N GLY A 133 -4.24 -9.33 0.05
CA GLY A 133 -5.06 -9.15 1.25
C GLY A 133 -6.50 -8.73 0.91
N LEU A 134 -6.68 -7.79 -0.02
CA LEU A 134 -8.01 -7.39 -0.48
C LEU A 134 -8.78 -8.54 -1.16
N TYR A 135 -8.10 -9.36 -1.96
CA TYR A 135 -8.76 -10.51 -2.58
C TYR A 135 -9.16 -11.59 -1.58
N LEU A 136 -8.42 -11.74 -0.47
CA LEU A 136 -8.80 -12.67 0.59
C LEU A 136 -10.11 -12.27 1.28
N ILE A 137 -10.32 -10.98 1.52
CA ILE A 137 -11.53 -10.48 2.19
C ILE A 137 -12.69 -10.20 1.21
N MET A 138 -12.41 -10.03 -0.09
CA MET A 138 -13.39 -9.61 -1.08
C MET A 138 -14.64 -10.49 -1.17
N PRO A 139 -14.58 -11.85 -1.13
CA PRO A 139 -15.79 -12.67 -1.16
C PRO A 139 -16.68 -12.45 0.06
N VAL A 140 -16.10 -12.15 1.24
CA VAL A 140 -16.85 -11.85 2.46
C VAL A 140 -17.57 -10.52 2.32
N ILE A 141 -16.85 -9.49 1.86
CA ILE A 141 -17.43 -8.17 1.55
C ILE A 141 -18.55 -8.32 0.51
N SER A 142 -18.34 -9.10 -0.56
CA SER A 142 -19.31 -9.33 -1.61
C SER A 142 -20.62 -9.93 -1.08
N ALA A 143 -20.52 -10.95 -0.22
CA ALA A 143 -21.69 -11.58 0.35
C ALA A 143 -22.54 -10.62 1.22
N TRP A 144 -21.89 -9.67 1.88
CA TRP A 144 -22.58 -8.62 2.61
C TRP A 144 -23.19 -7.56 1.66
N LEU A 145 -22.43 -7.11 0.64
CA LEU A 145 -22.84 -6.09 -0.31
C LEU A 145 -24.13 -6.47 -1.08
N GLU A 146 -24.29 -7.75 -1.42
CA GLU A 146 -25.48 -8.25 -2.12
C GLU A 146 -26.77 -8.09 -1.32
N ARG A 147 -26.67 -7.99 0.01
CA ARG A 147 -27.83 -7.88 0.94
C ARG A 147 -27.94 -6.49 1.56
N ALA A 148 -26.89 -5.70 1.53
CA ALA A 148 -26.83 -4.41 2.20
C ALA A 148 -27.74 -3.40 1.53
N SER A 149 -28.52 -2.68 2.33
CA SER A 149 -29.28 -1.52 1.89
C SER A 149 -28.34 -0.33 1.59
N ARG A 150 -28.82 0.63 0.81
CA ARG A 150 -28.07 1.87 0.56
C ARG A 150 -27.75 2.65 1.84
N SER A 151 -28.60 2.58 2.84
CA SER A 151 -28.37 3.22 4.14
C SER A 151 -27.20 2.59 4.88
N GLU A 152 -27.14 1.25 4.91
CA GLU A 152 -26.03 0.51 5.53
C GLU A 152 -24.70 0.78 4.81
N LEU A 153 -24.71 0.84 3.47
CA LEU A 153 -23.52 1.21 2.68
C LEU A 153 -23.02 2.61 3.03
N LYS A 154 -23.94 3.61 3.11
CA LYS A 154 -23.59 4.98 3.51
C LYS A 154 -23.02 5.03 4.93
N THR A 155 -23.62 4.29 5.86
CA THR A 155 -23.13 4.23 7.24
C THR A 155 -21.73 3.67 7.32
N LEU A 156 -21.47 2.53 6.65
CA LEU A 156 -20.14 1.94 6.62
C LEU A 156 -19.12 2.87 5.96
N LEU A 157 -19.47 3.49 4.83
CA LEU A 157 -18.61 4.45 4.15
C LEU A 157 -18.37 5.71 5.00
N GLY A 158 -19.34 6.14 5.78
CA GLY A 158 -19.20 7.25 6.73
C GLY A 158 -18.21 6.91 7.85
N VAL A 159 -18.34 5.72 8.46
CA VAL A 159 -17.40 5.22 9.49
C VAL A 159 -15.99 5.08 8.89
N TRP A 160 -15.88 4.46 7.73
CA TRP A 160 -14.60 4.34 7.03
C TRP A 160 -14.00 5.71 6.69
N GLY A 161 -14.80 6.66 6.20
CA GLY A 161 -14.37 8.03 5.89
C GLY A 161 -13.79 8.76 7.10
N VAL A 162 -14.36 8.55 8.29
CA VAL A 162 -13.80 9.07 9.54
C VAL A 162 -12.40 8.49 9.80
N THR A 163 -12.16 7.22 9.46
CA THR A 163 -10.83 6.61 9.65
C THR A 163 -9.75 7.26 8.80
N LEU A 164 -10.09 7.85 7.66
CA LEU A 164 -9.13 8.59 6.80
C LEU A 164 -8.62 9.87 7.48
N LEU A 165 -9.34 10.38 8.48
CA LEU A 165 -8.95 11.56 9.25
C LEU A 165 -8.04 11.22 10.45
N LEU A 166 -7.90 9.95 10.81
CA LEU A 166 -7.10 9.53 11.97
C LEU A 166 -5.64 9.99 11.92
N PRO A 167 -4.90 9.93 10.78
CA PRO A 167 -3.54 10.44 10.72
C PRO A 167 -3.45 11.92 11.09
N TYR A 168 -4.41 12.72 10.63
CA TYR A 168 -4.48 14.15 10.95
C TYR A 168 -4.87 14.38 12.42
N ALA A 169 -5.85 13.61 12.92
CA ALA A 169 -6.22 13.66 14.34
C ALA A 169 -5.02 13.32 15.24
N LYS A 170 -4.23 12.30 14.91
CA LYS A 170 -3.00 11.96 15.63
C LYS A 170 -1.95 13.07 15.57
N MET A 171 -1.83 13.76 14.43
CA MET A 171 -0.89 14.87 14.26
C MET A 171 -1.27 16.08 15.13
N PHE A 172 -2.57 16.37 15.28
CA PHE A 172 -3.04 17.52 16.08
C PHE A 172 -3.30 17.19 17.54
N ALA A 173 -3.49 15.92 17.91
CA ALA A 173 -3.82 15.50 19.27
C ALA A 173 -2.85 16.00 20.35
N PRO A 174 -1.52 16.03 20.15
CA PRO A 174 -0.60 16.59 21.15
C PRO A 174 -0.87 18.06 21.47
N MET A 175 -1.34 18.86 20.50
CA MET A 175 -1.70 20.27 20.71
C MET A 175 -2.90 20.43 21.65
N LEU A 176 -3.72 19.38 21.78
CA LEU A 176 -4.88 19.32 22.67
C LEU A 176 -4.57 18.59 23.99
N GLY A 177 -3.29 18.37 24.28
CA GLY A 177 -2.85 17.74 25.52
C GLY A 177 -2.82 16.20 25.50
N TYR A 178 -2.98 15.57 24.34
CA TYR A 178 -2.85 14.11 24.23
C TYR A 178 -1.38 13.69 24.33
N THR A 179 -1.06 12.86 25.33
CA THR A 179 0.31 12.42 25.64
C THR A 179 0.62 10.98 25.22
N GLY A 180 -0.31 10.31 24.58
CA GLY A 180 -0.19 8.92 24.17
C GLY A 180 -1.08 7.96 24.97
N ASN A 181 -1.07 6.69 24.59
CA ASN A 181 -1.82 5.63 25.26
C ASN A 181 -0.90 4.78 26.14
N PHE A 182 -1.33 4.49 27.34
CA PHE A 182 -0.66 3.52 28.20
C PHE A 182 -0.94 2.10 27.68
N GLY A 183 0.13 1.32 27.43
CA GLY A 183 0.02 -0.10 27.06
C GLY A 183 -0.78 -0.38 25.79
N ASN A 184 -0.80 0.55 24.83
CA ASN A 184 -1.58 0.44 23.58
C ASN A 184 -3.11 0.30 23.78
N MET A 185 -3.61 0.66 24.96
CA MET A 185 -5.02 0.71 25.26
C MET A 185 -5.58 2.11 24.98
N GLY A 186 -6.79 2.18 24.49
CA GLY A 186 -7.46 3.43 24.17
C GLY A 186 -7.69 3.63 22.68
N LEU A 187 -8.32 4.77 22.34
CA LEU A 187 -8.83 5.06 21.00
C LEU A 187 -7.73 5.06 19.93
N TYR A 188 -6.58 5.59 20.25
CA TYR A 188 -5.40 5.68 19.37
C TYR A 188 -4.32 4.65 19.72
N GLY A 189 -4.67 3.59 20.45
CA GLY A 189 -3.75 2.54 20.79
C GLY A 189 -3.11 1.91 19.53
N VAL A 190 -1.78 1.98 19.45
CA VAL A 190 -1.02 1.51 18.29
C VAL A 190 0.01 0.50 18.76
N CYS A 191 0.10 -0.61 18.08
CA CYS A 191 1.15 -1.62 18.24
C CYS A 191 1.60 -2.10 16.84
N ASP A 192 2.63 -2.90 16.77
CA ASP A 192 3.24 -3.33 15.51
C ASP A 192 2.25 -3.98 14.53
N TRP A 193 1.20 -4.61 15.04
CA TRP A 193 0.15 -5.26 14.26
C TRP A 193 -1.15 -4.44 14.15
N ASN A 194 -1.26 -3.28 14.80
CA ASN A 194 -2.49 -2.47 14.83
C ASN A 194 -2.21 -0.97 14.81
N GLU A 195 -1.87 -0.43 13.66
CA GLU A 195 -1.60 1.00 13.49
C GLU A 195 -2.85 1.89 13.57
N PHE A 196 -4.04 1.33 13.31
CA PHE A 196 -5.31 2.08 13.28
C PHE A 196 -6.05 2.08 14.61
N GLY A 197 -5.50 1.46 15.66
CA GLY A 197 -6.14 1.38 16.98
C GLY A 197 -7.51 0.70 16.89
N THR A 198 -8.51 1.28 17.56
CA THR A 198 -9.89 0.78 17.57
C THR A 198 -10.50 0.64 16.16
N PHE A 199 -10.05 1.42 15.19
CA PHE A 199 -10.61 1.44 13.83
C PHE A 199 -9.93 0.51 12.86
N TYR A 200 -8.99 -0.34 13.33
CA TYR A 200 -8.21 -1.25 12.48
C TYR A 200 -9.05 -2.06 11.51
N TYR A 201 -10.16 -2.63 11.97
CA TYR A 201 -11.00 -3.54 11.17
C TYR A 201 -11.85 -2.85 10.09
N VAL A 202 -12.07 -1.56 10.21
CA VAL A 202 -12.90 -0.78 9.27
C VAL A 202 -12.13 0.23 8.44
N SER A 203 -10.83 0.39 8.70
CA SER A 203 -9.94 1.32 8.00
C SER A 203 -9.28 0.69 6.78
N GLY A 204 -8.46 1.47 6.09
CA GLY A 204 -7.60 1.00 5.01
C GLY A 204 -8.29 0.89 3.65
N PHE A 205 -7.70 0.09 2.77
CA PHE A 205 -8.09 0.05 1.36
C PHE A 205 -9.43 -0.66 1.08
N ALA A 206 -9.94 -1.47 2.01
CA ALA A 206 -11.22 -2.19 1.84
C ALA A 206 -12.41 -1.22 1.62
N GLY A 207 -12.38 -0.04 2.23
CA GLY A 207 -13.42 0.96 2.03
C GLY A 207 -13.51 1.48 0.60
N TYR A 208 -12.40 1.54 -0.14
CA TYR A 208 -12.43 1.91 -1.56
C TYR A 208 -13.12 0.87 -2.44
N LEU A 209 -13.09 -0.43 -2.07
CA LEU A 209 -13.87 -1.47 -2.76
C LEU A 209 -15.37 -1.23 -2.59
N VAL A 210 -15.79 -0.91 -1.36
CA VAL A 210 -17.20 -0.64 -1.04
C VAL A 210 -17.66 0.67 -1.70
N LEU A 211 -16.81 1.71 -1.68
CA LEU A 211 -17.09 2.99 -2.35
C LEU A 211 -17.31 2.82 -3.85
N ALA A 212 -16.52 1.96 -4.47
CA ALA A 212 -16.65 1.68 -5.91
C ALA A 212 -17.91 0.88 -6.27
N TYR A 213 -18.44 0.09 -5.33
CA TYR A 213 -19.68 -0.66 -5.49
C TYR A 213 -20.91 0.21 -5.27
N TYR A 214 -20.84 1.21 -4.36
CA TYR A 214 -21.93 2.14 -4.03
C TYR A 214 -22.32 3.04 -5.21
#